data_064732bdd050ea542aaa8c987d806321
#
_entry.id   064732bdd050ea542aaa8c987d806321
#
_cell.length_a   1.000
_cell.length_b   1.000
_cell.length_c   1.000
_cell.angle_alpha   90.00
_cell.angle_beta   90.00
_cell.angle_gamma   90.00
#
_symmetry.space_group_name_H-M   'P 1'
#
loop_
_entity.id
_entity.type
_entity.pdbx_description
1 polymer ?
#
loop_
_entity_poly.entity_id
_entity_poly.type
_entity_poly.pdbx_seq_one_letter_code
_entity_poly.pdbx_strand_id
1 'polypeptide(L)'
;ATEKEEKERQGASGALRALLCLTPVVLASVMHGLLRDGIITWAPSYLQESFRFPAATSIALTMIVPPVNLAGVYAFNWLRNRLRWHETGTAAMAFAVCGAGIVLWATLGRGSVAITLMMLILSTTCMAGASTMLLSLLPLRFYRMGLLATVIGLLNASAYVGSALSSVGFGALSEQWGWTSVLVAWCAVSAAGAALCAMARGVRRAFP
;
A
#
# COMPACT_ATOMS: atom_id res chain seq x y z
N ALA A 1 6.78 -25.57 -38.78
CA ALA A 1 7.55 -24.54 -38.05
C ALA A 1 6.69 -23.30 -37.82
N THR A 2 5.92 -22.84 -38.78
CA THR A 2 5.13 -21.61 -38.77
C THR A 2 3.97 -21.61 -37.74
N GLU A 3 3.24 -22.70 -37.56
CA GLU A 3 2.09 -22.75 -36.61
C GLU A 3 2.52 -22.70 -35.14
N LYS A 4 3.67 -23.24 -34.81
CA LYS A 4 4.24 -23.20 -33.46
C LYS A 4 4.77 -21.81 -33.13
N GLU A 5 5.41 -21.15 -34.11
CA GLU A 5 5.92 -19.78 -34.00
C GLU A 5 4.77 -18.76 -33.87
N GLU A 6 3.65 -18.97 -34.59
CA GLU A 6 2.46 -18.11 -34.46
C GLU A 6 1.78 -18.24 -33.09
N LYS A 7 1.65 -19.45 -32.56
CA LYS A 7 1.13 -19.68 -31.20
C LYS A 7 2.03 -19.08 -30.12
N GLU A 8 3.36 -19.17 -30.28
CA GLU A 8 4.31 -18.54 -29.38
C GLU A 8 4.23 -17.01 -29.44
N ARG A 9 4.12 -16.41 -30.64
CA ARG A 9 3.94 -14.95 -30.81
C ARG A 9 2.60 -14.47 -30.27
N GLN A 10 1.51 -15.20 -30.45
CA GLN A 10 0.19 -14.87 -29.87
C GLN A 10 0.21 -14.98 -28.36
N GLY A 11 0.87 -15.98 -27.79
CA GLY A 11 1.08 -16.11 -26.35
C GLY A 11 1.90 -14.95 -25.77
N ALA A 12 3.01 -14.59 -26.42
CA ALA A 12 3.86 -13.48 -26.00
C ALA A 12 3.14 -12.12 -26.06
N SER A 13 2.36 -11.87 -27.12
CA SER A 13 1.58 -10.64 -27.26
C SER A 13 0.46 -10.54 -26.20
N GLY A 14 -0.17 -11.65 -25.85
CA GLY A 14 -1.17 -11.72 -24.78
C GLY A 14 -0.56 -11.46 -23.41
N ALA A 15 0.60 -12.04 -23.12
CA ALA A 15 1.34 -11.82 -21.89
C ALA A 15 1.79 -10.35 -21.75
N LEU A 16 2.30 -9.76 -22.84
CA LEU A 16 2.70 -8.34 -22.83
C LEU A 16 1.51 -7.42 -22.58
N ARG A 17 0.35 -7.65 -23.20
CA ARG A 17 -0.88 -6.88 -22.94
C ARG A 17 -1.33 -7.04 -21.47
N ALA A 18 -1.24 -8.25 -20.91
CA ALA A 18 -1.54 -8.50 -19.51
C ALA A 18 -0.63 -7.68 -18.58
N LEU A 19 0.67 -7.67 -18.84
CA LEU A 19 1.64 -6.88 -18.08
C LEU A 19 1.41 -5.37 -18.20
N LEU A 20 1.07 -4.88 -19.38
CA LEU A 20 0.74 -3.45 -19.60
C LEU A 20 -0.54 -3.05 -18.83
N CYS A 21 -1.55 -3.92 -18.81
CA CYS A 21 -2.76 -3.69 -17.99
C CYS A 21 -2.46 -3.65 -16.48
N LEU A 22 -1.38 -4.28 -16.02
CA LEU A 22 -0.94 -4.25 -14.63
C LEU A 22 -0.23 -2.96 -14.21
N THR A 23 0.17 -2.09 -15.15
CA THR A 23 0.92 -0.86 -14.83
C THR A 23 0.30 -0.04 -13.69
N PRO A 24 -1.02 0.25 -13.65
CA PRO A 24 -1.60 0.98 -12.53
C PRO A 24 -1.48 0.23 -11.20
N VAL A 25 -1.53 -1.11 -11.22
CA VAL A 25 -1.38 -1.94 -10.01
C VAL A 25 0.07 -1.95 -9.54
N VAL A 26 1.03 -2.02 -10.46
CA VAL A 26 2.48 -1.93 -10.18
C VAL A 26 2.78 -0.60 -9.48
N LEU A 27 2.31 0.52 -10.05
CA LEU A 27 2.46 1.84 -9.43
C LEU A 27 1.74 1.95 -8.08
N ALA A 28 0.54 1.38 -7.95
CA ALA A 28 -0.17 1.31 -6.67
C ALA A 28 0.61 0.48 -5.62
N SER A 29 1.34 -0.56 -6.05
CA SER A 29 2.20 -1.34 -5.15
C SER A 29 3.43 -0.54 -4.69
N VAL A 30 3.99 0.33 -5.54
CA VAL A 30 5.02 1.30 -5.12
C VAL A 30 4.46 2.26 -4.06
N MET A 31 3.27 2.85 -4.31
CA MET A 31 2.61 3.74 -3.33
C MET A 31 2.31 3.02 -2.02
N HIS A 32 1.90 1.75 -2.10
CA HIS A 32 1.69 0.90 -0.93
C HIS A 32 2.97 0.73 -0.10
N GLY A 33 4.10 0.38 -0.74
CA GLY A 33 5.39 0.22 -0.08
C GLY A 33 5.88 1.52 0.57
N LEU A 34 5.75 2.65 -0.16
CA LEU A 34 6.04 4.00 0.36
C LEU A 34 5.29 4.28 1.67
N LEU A 35 3.97 4.05 1.69
CA LEU A 35 3.14 4.34 2.87
C LEU A 35 3.39 3.36 4.01
N ARG A 36 3.30 2.04 3.72
CA ARG A 36 3.39 1.02 4.76
C ARG A 36 4.68 1.13 5.55
N ASP A 37 5.79 1.08 4.84
CA ASP A 37 7.11 1.04 5.47
C ASP A 37 7.56 2.44 5.90
N GLY A 38 7.15 3.48 5.16
CA GLY A 38 7.39 4.87 5.56
C GLY A 38 6.74 5.21 6.90
N ILE A 39 5.46 4.88 7.09
CA ILE A 39 4.76 5.15 8.35
C ILE A 39 5.38 4.33 9.49
N ILE A 40 5.63 3.02 9.29
CA ILE A 40 6.16 2.14 10.34
C ILE A 40 7.58 2.55 10.74
N THR A 41 8.44 2.87 9.78
CA THR A 41 9.84 3.23 10.03
C THR A 41 9.95 4.57 10.75
N TRP A 42 9.15 5.56 10.35
CA TRP A 42 9.28 6.93 10.85
C TRP A 42 8.34 7.26 12.03
N ALA A 43 7.41 6.37 12.38
CA ALA A 43 6.50 6.57 13.52
C ALA A 43 7.24 6.77 14.86
N PRO A 44 8.28 5.99 15.23
CA PRO A 44 9.02 6.23 16.47
C PRO A 44 9.69 7.62 16.51
N SER A 45 10.33 8.05 15.39
CA SER A 45 10.97 9.36 15.30
C SER A 45 9.95 10.50 15.39
N TYR A 46 8.79 10.34 14.73
CA TYR A 46 7.68 11.29 14.88
C TYR A 46 7.24 11.46 16.35
N LEU A 47 7.09 10.34 17.08
CA LEU A 47 6.70 10.38 18.50
C LEU A 47 7.79 11.02 19.37
N GLN A 48 9.06 10.73 19.11
CA GLN A 48 10.17 11.34 19.83
C GLN A 48 10.19 12.85 19.67
N GLU A 49 10.12 13.33 18.44
CA GLU A 49 10.26 14.76 18.14
C GLU A 49 9.00 15.55 18.47
N SER A 50 7.80 15.02 18.15
CA SER A 50 6.54 15.72 18.36
C SER A 50 6.09 15.76 19.83
N PHE A 51 6.38 14.69 20.60
CA PHE A 51 5.94 14.57 21.99
C PHE A 51 7.10 14.53 22.99
N ARG A 52 8.34 14.65 22.51
CA ARG A 52 9.57 14.61 23.32
C ARG A 52 9.71 13.33 24.16
N PHE A 53 9.25 12.20 23.60
CA PHE A 53 9.39 10.91 24.28
C PHE A 53 10.81 10.39 24.15
N PRO A 54 11.31 9.66 25.18
CA PRO A 54 12.52 8.86 25.06
C PRO A 54 12.40 7.83 23.92
N ALA A 55 13.50 7.51 23.25
CA ALA A 55 13.52 6.55 22.14
C ALA A 55 12.88 5.20 22.53
N ALA A 56 13.21 4.68 23.72
CA ALA A 56 12.65 3.42 24.21
C ALA A 56 11.13 3.45 24.34
N THR A 57 10.56 4.55 24.82
CA THR A 57 9.09 4.73 24.96
C THR A 57 8.43 4.80 23.58
N SER A 58 9.00 5.53 22.64
CA SER A 58 8.47 5.68 21.29
C SER A 58 8.45 4.33 20.55
N ILE A 59 9.52 3.56 20.67
CA ILE A 59 9.60 2.21 20.10
C ILE A 59 8.57 1.29 20.77
N ALA A 60 8.46 1.30 22.10
CA ALA A 60 7.51 0.47 22.83
C ALA A 60 6.04 0.76 22.43
N LEU A 61 5.68 2.03 22.24
CA LEU A 61 4.35 2.43 21.78
C LEU A 61 4.04 1.93 20.36
N THR A 62 5.03 1.87 19.49
CA THR A 62 4.83 1.37 18.12
C THR A 62 4.82 -0.16 18.01
N MET A 63 5.28 -0.89 19.04
CA MET A 63 5.24 -2.37 19.05
C MET A 63 3.82 -2.95 19.02
N ILE A 64 2.80 -2.18 19.37
CA ILE A 64 1.40 -2.63 19.27
C ILE A 64 0.90 -2.73 17.82
N VAL A 65 1.57 -2.06 16.89
CA VAL A 65 1.14 -1.96 15.47
C VAL A 65 1.10 -3.32 14.76
N PRO A 66 2.14 -4.18 14.80
CA PRO A 66 2.12 -5.46 14.08
C PRO A 66 0.97 -6.41 14.46
N PRO A 67 0.67 -6.66 15.76
CA PRO A 67 -0.45 -7.53 16.11
C PRO A 67 -1.82 -6.96 15.69
N VAL A 68 -2.00 -5.64 15.77
CA VAL A 68 -3.26 -5.00 15.32
C VAL A 68 -3.38 -5.05 13.79
N ASN A 69 -2.30 -4.90 13.05
CA ASN A 69 -2.31 -5.04 11.60
C ASN A 69 -2.74 -6.43 11.16
N LEU A 70 -2.41 -7.48 11.90
CA LEU A 70 -2.88 -8.83 11.61
C LEU A 70 -4.41 -8.92 11.69
N ALA A 71 -5.03 -8.34 12.72
CA ALA A 71 -6.49 -8.24 12.81
C ALA A 71 -7.08 -7.45 11.63
N GLY A 72 -6.40 -6.39 11.19
CA GLY A 72 -6.77 -5.59 10.03
C GLY A 72 -6.83 -6.38 8.72
N VAL A 73 -5.87 -7.27 8.49
CA VAL A 73 -5.88 -8.18 7.33
C VAL A 73 -7.17 -9.00 7.28
N TYR A 74 -7.57 -9.59 8.40
CA TYR A 74 -8.82 -10.36 8.48
C TYR A 74 -10.05 -9.46 8.30
N ALA A 75 -10.07 -8.28 8.89
CA ALA A 75 -11.17 -7.34 8.76
C ALA A 75 -11.38 -6.88 7.30
N PHE A 76 -10.30 -6.55 6.58
CA PHE A 76 -10.38 -6.18 5.17
C PHE A 76 -10.81 -7.34 4.27
N ASN A 77 -10.35 -8.57 4.55
CA ASN A 77 -10.78 -9.74 3.81
C ASN A 77 -12.27 -10.05 4.05
N TRP A 78 -12.73 -9.96 5.30
CA TRP A 78 -14.13 -10.08 5.65
C TRP A 78 -14.98 -9.02 4.94
N LEU A 79 -14.55 -7.76 4.97
CA LEU A 79 -15.23 -6.63 4.34
C LEU A 79 -15.36 -6.82 2.82
N ARG A 80 -14.28 -7.24 2.16
CA ARG A 80 -14.29 -7.58 0.74
C ARG A 80 -15.35 -8.64 0.44
N ASN A 81 -15.37 -9.72 1.20
CA ASN A 81 -16.32 -10.82 1.00
C ASN A 81 -17.76 -10.36 1.28
N ARG A 82 -17.99 -9.58 2.31
CA ARG A 82 -19.30 -9.07 2.70
C ARG A 82 -19.90 -8.11 1.68
N LEU A 83 -19.07 -7.22 1.11
CA LEU A 83 -19.49 -6.24 0.11
C LEU A 83 -19.39 -6.77 -1.33
N ARG A 84 -18.87 -7.98 -1.52
CA ARG A 84 -18.56 -8.56 -2.84
C ARG A 84 -17.71 -7.63 -3.72
N TRP A 85 -16.82 -6.89 -3.10
CA TRP A 85 -15.94 -5.97 -3.79
C TRP A 85 -14.76 -6.71 -4.41
N HIS A 86 -14.20 -6.09 -5.44
CA HIS A 86 -12.97 -6.59 -6.06
C HIS A 86 -11.75 -6.15 -5.27
N GLU A 87 -10.64 -6.86 -5.46
CA GLU A 87 -9.36 -6.61 -4.80
C GLU A 87 -8.91 -5.16 -4.99
N THR A 88 -8.94 -4.65 -6.24
CA THR A 88 -8.55 -3.26 -6.55
C THR A 88 -9.48 -2.22 -5.93
N GLY A 89 -10.79 -2.51 -5.86
CA GLY A 89 -11.76 -1.63 -5.21
C GLY A 89 -11.56 -1.56 -3.69
N THR A 90 -11.32 -2.70 -3.06
CA THR A 90 -11.03 -2.78 -1.63
C THR A 90 -9.69 -2.11 -1.30
N ALA A 91 -8.66 -2.28 -2.14
CA ALA A 91 -7.39 -1.57 -1.99
C ALA A 91 -7.54 -0.06 -2.15
N ALA A 92 -8.34 0.41 -3.14
CA ALA A 92 -8.63 1.84 -3.31
C ALA A 92 -9.30 2.44 -2.06
N MET A 93 -10.26 1.71 -1.47
CA MET A 93 -10.90 2.12 -0.22
C MET A 93 -9.89 2.16 0.94
N ALA A 94 -9.02 1.16 1.05
CA ALA A 94 -7.99 1.13 2.09
C ALA A 94 -7.06 2.35 1.99
N PHE A 95 -6.62 2.72 0.78
CA PHE A 95 -5.86 3.94 0.55
C PHE A 95 -6.64 5.21 0.91
N ALA A 96 -7.92 5.30 0.52
CA ALA A 96 -8.75 6.47 0.83
C ALA A 96 -8.97 6.63 2.33
N VAL A 97 -9.25 5.55 3.06
CA VAL A 97 -9.39 5.57 4.53
C VAL A 97 -8.06 5.91 5.20
N CYS A 98 -6.94 5.37 4.71
CA CYS A 98 -5.61 5.74 5.17
C CYS A 98 -5.36 7.24 5.01
N GLY A 99 -5.62 7.81 3.84
CA GLY A 99 -5.47 9.24 3.57
C GLY A 99 -6.34 10.11 4.49
N ALA A 100 -7.60 9.74 4.68
CA ALA A 100 -8.49 10.41 5.63
C ALA A 100 -7.94 10.35 7.07
N GLY A 101 -7.43 9.18 7.49
CA GLY A 101 -6.78 9.01 8.78
C GLY A 101 -5.55 9.90 8.95
N ILE A 102 -4.72 10.04 7.92
CA ILE A 102 -3.54 10.93 7.94
C ILE A 102 -3.96 12.40 8.01
N VAL A 103 -5.01 12.82 7.31
CA VAL A 103 -5.56 14.18 7.43
C VAL A 103 -6.03 14.46 8.87
N LEU A 104 -6.76 13.52 9.47
CA LEU A 104 -7.18 13.63 10.88
C LEU A 104 -5.96 13.65 11.82
N TRP A 105 -4.93 12.87 11.52
CA TRP A 105 -3.67 12.91 12.26
C TRP A 105 -3.01 14.29 12.18
N ALA A 106 -2.91 14.84 10.98
CA ALA A 106 -2.30 16.16 10.77
C ALA A 106 -3.06 17.31 11.46
N THR A 107 -4.39 17.20 11.57
CA THR A 107 -5.25 18.25 12.15
C THR A 107 -5.47 18.10 13.65
N LEU A 108 -5.75 16.89 14.13
CA LEU A 108 -6.14 16.62 15.52
C LEU A 108 -5.03 15.95 16.36
N GLY A 109 -4.05 15.32 15.72
CA GLY A 109 -3.02 14.53 16.39
C GLY A 109 -1.94 15.36 17.08
N ARG A 110 -1.76 16.63 16.69
CA ARG A 110 -0.66 17.49 17.18
C ARG A 110 -0.65 17.73 18.69
N GLY A 111 -1.77 17.56 19.37
CA GLY A 111 -1.89 17.78 20.81
C GLY A 111 -2.19 16.51 21.62
N SER A 112 -2.35 15.35 20.99
CA SER A 112 -2.78 14.14 21.66
C SER A 112 -2.05 12.89 21.16
N VAL A 113 -1.29 12.28 22.05
CA VAL A 113 -0.63 10.99 21.82
C VAL A 113 -1.64 9.90 21.45
N ALA A 114 -2.78 9.86 22.12
CA ALA A 114 -3.82 8.86 21.89
C ALA A 114 -4.38 8.95 20.46
N ILE A 115 -4.69 10.18 19.98
CA ILE A 115 -5.17 10.39 18.61
C ILE A 115 -4.08 10.00 17.62
N THR A 116 -2.84 10.40 17.84
CA THR A 116 -1.70 10.02 16.99
C THR A 116 -1.56 8.51 16.87
N LEU A 117 -1.58 7.78 17.98
CA LEU A 117 -1.49 6.31 17.98
C LEU A 117 -2.70 5.66 17.29
N MET A 118 -3.91 6.16 17.51
CA MET A 118 -5.11 5.66 16.82
C MET A 118 -5.01 5.86 15.30
N MET A 119 -4.57 7.02 14.84
CA MET A 119 -4.42 7.30 13.41
C MET A 119 -3.26 6.53 12.79
N LEU A 120 -2.16 6.34 13.51
CA LEU A 120 -1.05 5.47 13.15
C LEU A 120 -1.54 4.03 12.92
N ILE A 121 -2.25 3.47 13.90
CA ILE A 121 -2.81 2.12 13.84
C ILE A 121 -3.79 2.01 12.68
N LEU A 122 -4.70 2.96 12.51
CA LEU A 122 -5.66 2.97 11.41
C LEU A 122 -4.95 2.95 10.06
N SER A 123 -3.97 3.83 9.86
CA SER A 123 -3.24 3.96 8.59
C SER A 123 -2.45 2.70 8.25
N THR A 124 -1.73 2.14 9.22
CA THR A 124 -0.95 0.90 9.01
C THR A 124 -1.85 -0.32 8.81
N THR A 125 -2.99 -0.39 9.50
CA THR A 125 -4.01 -1.44 9.32
C THR A 125 -4.63 -1.39 7.92
N CYS A 126 -4.94 -0.19 7.41
CA CYS A 126 -5.40 -0.01 6.04
C CYS A 126 -4.36 -0.50 5.03
N MET A 127 -3.09 -0.19 5.26
CA MET A 127 -2.01 -0.64 4.38
C MET A 127 -1.80 -2.16 4.46
N ALA A 128 -1.97 -2.79 5.61
CA ALA A 128 -1.94 -4.25 5.74
C ALA A 128 -3.09 -4.91 4.93
N GLY A 129 -4.28 -4.32 4.97
CA GLY A 129 -5.40 -4.73 4.13
C GLY A 129 -5.12 -4.56 2.63
N ALA A 130 -4.59 -3.41 2.22
CA ALA A 130 -4.20 -3.15 0.83
C ALA A 130 -3.13 -4.13 0.33
N SER A 131 -2.15 -4.48 1.17
CA SER A 131 -1.13 -5.50 0.90
C SER A 131 -1.76 -6.83 0.51
N THR A 132 -2.69 -7.31 1.33
CA THR A 132 -3.38 -8.57 1.07
C THR A 132 -4.15 -8.54 -0.25
N MET A 133 -4.81 -7.43 -0.57
CA MET A 133 -5.57 -7.29 -1.82
C MET A 133 -4.66 -7.26 -3.05
N LEU A 134 -3.60 -6.45 -3.03
CA LEU A 134 -2.75 -6.21 -4.19
C LEU A 134 -1.69 -7.30 -4.37
N LEU A 135 -1.01 -7.73 -3.30
CA LEU A 135 0.16 -8.61 -3.39
C LEU A 135 -0.19 -10.10 -3.26
N SER A 136 -1.32 -10.44 -2.62
CA SER A 136 -1.70 -11.84 -2.39
C SER A 136 -2.89 -12.29 -3.23
N LEU A 137 -3.98 -11.53 -3.25
CA LEU A 137 -5.24 -11.98 -3.87
C LEU A 137 -5.34 -11.64 -5.36
N LEU A 138 -4.91 -10.45 -5.76
CA LEU A 138 -4.97 -10.03 -7.17
C LEU A 138 -4.13 -10.93 -8.09
N PRO A 139 -2.90 -11.37 -7.73
CA PRO A 139 -2.12 -12.25 -8.57
C PRO A 139 -2.79 -13.59 -8.88
N LEU A 140 -3.67 -14.10 -8.01
CA LEU A 140 -4.37 -15.38 -8.22
C LEU A 140 -5.19 -15.39 -9.52
N ARG A 141 -5.61 -14.24 -10.03
CA ARG A 141 -6.30 -14.13 -11.32
C ARG A 141 -5.44 -14.57 -12.50
N PHE A 142 -4.12 -14.50 -12.35
CA PHE A 142 -3.14 -14.85 -13.39
C PHE A 142 -2.69 -16.32 -13.32
N TYR A 143 -3.26 -17.10 -12.38
CA TYR A 143 -2.90 -18.52 -12.20
C TYR A 143 -3.13 -19.33 -13.49
N ARG A 144 -4.29 -19.17 -14.14
CA ARG A 144 -4.64 -19.90 -15.37
C ARG A 144 -3.76 -19.55 -16.57
N MET A 145 -3.10 -18.42 -16.52
CA MET A 145 -2.17 -17.98 -17.57
C MET A 145 -0.72 -18.42 -17.32
N GLY A 146 -0.46 -19.13 -16.22
CA GLY A 146 0.90 -19.50 -15.81
C GLY A 146 1.78 -18.33 -15.35
N LEU A 147 1.20 -17.13 -15.15
CA LEU A 147 1.92 -15.90 -14.81
C LEU A 147 1.89 -15.56 -13.30
N LEU A 148 1.34 -16.45 -12.47
CA LEU A 148 1.16 -16.21 -11.04
C LEU A 148 2.47 -15.76 -10.35
N ALA A 149 3.53 -16.54 -10.50
CA ALA A 149 4.82 -16.26 -9.87
C ALA A 149 5.44 -14.95 -10.36
N THR A 150 5.35 -14.67 -11.66
CA THR A 150 5.85 -13.44 -12.28
C THR A 150 5.13 -12.21 -11.73
N VAL A 151 3.80 -12.28 -11.63
CA VAL A 151 2.98 -11.17 -11.11
C VAL A 151 3.24 -10.95 -9.62
N ILE A 152 3.32 -12.02 -8.81
CA ILE A 152 3.68 -11.93 -7.39
C ILE A 152 5.06 -11.26 -7.24
N GLY A 153 6.06 -11.74 -8.00
CA GLY A 153 7.42 -11.18 -7.95
C GLY A 153 7.46 -9.71 -8.35
N LEU A 154 6.77 -9.34 -9.44
CA LEU A 154 6.71 -7.97 -9.95
C LEU A 154 6.07 -7.02 -8.92
N LEU A 155 4.93 -7.38 -8.34
CA LEU A 155 4.22 -6.52 -7.40
C LEU A 155 4.98 -6.38 -6.07
N ASN A 156 5.59 -7.46 -5.56
CA ASN A 156 6.44 -7.39 -4.38
C ASN A 156 7.70 -6.55 -4.64
N ALA A 157 8.40 -6.75 -5.75
CA ALA A 157 9.56 -5.94 -6.11
C ALA A 157 9.20 -4.44 -6.18
N SER A 158 8.05 -4.12 -6.78
CA SER A 158 7.54 -2.75 -6.85
C SER A 158 7.25 -2.16 -5.46
N ALA A 159 6.66 -2.94 -4.55
CA ALA A 159 6.44 -2.52 -3.17
C ALA A 159 7.76 -2.27 -2.44
N TYR A 160 8.78 -3.11 -2.64
CA TYR A 160 10.11 -2.89 -2.05
C TYR A 160 10.84 -1.67 -2.61
N VAL A 161 10.63 -1.33 -3.90
CA VAL A 161 11.12 -0.05 -4.44
C VAL A 161 10.48 1.11 -3.69
N GLY A 162 9.16 1.09 -3.46
CA GLY A 162 8.48 2.09 -2.65
C GLY A 162 9.03 2.16 -1.22
N SER A 163 9.26 1.01 -0.58
CA SER A 163 9.86 0.91 0.75
C SER A 163 11.25 1.56 0.82
N ALA A 164 12.12 1.26 -0.14
CA ALA A 164 13.45 1.84 -0.22
C ALA A 164 13.41 3.37 -0.38
N LEU A 165 12.52 3.87 -1.25
CA LEU A 165 12.32 5.31 -1.44
C LEU A 165 11.78 5.99 -0.17
N SER A 166 10.94 5.32 0.62
CA SER A 166 10.37 5.86 1.86
C SER A 166 11.43 6.06 2.94
N SER A 167 12.40 5.14 3.03
CA SER A 167 13.44 5.17 4.05
C SER A 167 14.34 6.40 3.92
N VAL A 168 14.67 6.80 2.70
CA VAL A 168 15.52 7.98 2.44
C VAL A 168 14.66 9.25 2.29
N GLY A 169 13.56 9.15 1.53
CA GLY A 169 12.76 10.31 1.15
C GLY A 169 12.08 10.98 2.32
N PHE A 170 11.43 10.22 3.20
CA PHE A 170 10.72 10.84 4.34
C PHE A 170 11.66 11.29 5.45
N GLY A 171 12.85 10.67 5.60
CA GLY A 171 13.89 11.19 6.48
C GLY A 171 14.39 12.56 6.04
N ALA A 172 14.83 12.68 4.79
CA ALA A 172 15.25 13.96 4.24
C ALA A 172 14.14 15.02 4.30
N LEU A 173 12.88 14.62 4.08
CA LEU A 173 11.73 15.51 4.13
C LEU A 173 11.48 16.03 5.56
N SER A 174 11.59 15.17 6.57
CA SER A 174 11.41 15.53 7.97
C SER A 174 12.53 16.48 8.47
N GLU A 175 13.78 16.24 8.07
CA GLU A 175 14.92 17.06 8.44
C GLU A 175 14.84 18.47 7.83
N GLN A 176 14.42 18.58 6.55
CA GLN A 176 14.42 19.87 5.85
C GLN A 176 13.17 20.72 6.14
N TRP A 177 11.99 20.08 6.20
CA TRP A 177 10.70 20.80 6.26
C TRP A 177 9.78 20.33 7.40
N GLY A 178 10.27 19.47 8.26
CA GLY A 178 9.57 18.98 9.44
C GLY A 178 8.43 17.98 9.15
N TRP A 179 7.83 17.47 10.20
CA TRP A 179 6.83 16.39 10.14
C TRP A 179 5.52 16.73 9.42
N THR A 180 5.18 18.03 9.34
CA THR A 180 3.98 18.44 8.58
C THR A 180 4.12 18.11 7.11
N SER A 181 5.30 18.30 6.53
CA SER A 181 5.57 17.98 5.13
C SER A 181 5.51 16.46 4.87
N VAL A 182 5.98 15.66 5.81
CA VAL A 182 5.88 14.20 5.74
C VAL A 182 4.41 13.75 5.75
N LEU A 183 3.58 14.30 6.63
CA LEU A 183 2.14 14.00 6.67
C LEU A 183 1.44 14.39 5.37
N VAL A 184 1.77 15.56 4.80
CA VAL A 184 1.25 16.00 3.50
C VAL A 184 1.69 15.03 2.38
N ALA A 185 2.96 14.62 2.37
CA ALA A 185 3.46 13.65 1.42
C ALA A 185 2.75 12.30 1.54
N TRP A 186 2.51 11.79 2.76
CA TRP A 186 1.73 10.58 2.97
C TRP A 186 0.29 10.71 2.47
N CYS A 187 -0.36 11.87 2.66
CA CYS A 187 -1.69 12.14 2.08
C CYS A 187 -1.66 12.08 0.55
N ALA A 188 -0.67 12.72 -0.07
CA ALA A 188 -0.52 12.74 -1.52
C ALA A 188 -0.29 11.33 -2.10
N VAL A 189 0.60 10.54 -1.47
CA VAL A 189 0.88 9.15 -1.86
C VAL A 189 -0.37 8.29 -1.68
N SER A 190 -1.14 8.50 -0.61
CA SER A 190 -2.40 7.79 -0.36
C SER A 190 -3.45 8.11 -1.43
N ALA A 191 -3.62 9.38 -1.79
CA ALA A 191 -4.52 9.80 -2.85
C ALA A 191 -4.11 9.21 -4.22
N ALA A 192 -2.80 9.24 -4.54
CA ALA A 192 -2.26 8.62 -5.75
C ALA A 192 -2.52 7.12 -5.78
N GLY A 193 -2.27 6.41 -4.68
CA GLY A 193 -2.55 4.97 -4.56
C GLY A 193 -4.02 4.64 -4.76
N ALA A 194 -4.93 5.41 -4.17
CA ALA A 194 -6.38 5.25 -4.36
C ALA A 194 -6.78 5.46 -5.83
N ALA A 195 -6.28 6.51 -6.48
CA ALA A 195 -6.56 6.80 -7.89
C ALA A 195 -6.04 5.68 -8.81
N LEU A 196 -4.81 5.21 -8.60
CA LEU A 196 -4.22 4.11 -9.37
C LEU A 196 -5.01 2.80 -9.23
N CYS A 197 -5.43 2.46 -7.99
CA CYS A 197 -6.30 1.31 -7.76
C CYS A 197 -7.67 1.46 -8.43
N ALA A 198 -8.23 2.69 -8.46
CA ALA A 198 -9.48 2.96 -9.15
C ALA A 198 -9.34 2.84 -10.68
N MET A 199 -8.21 3.27 -11.25
CA MET A 199 -7.89 3.11 -12.68
C MET A 199 -7.67 1.65 -13.07
N ALA A 200 -7.15 0.83 -12.15
CA ALA A 200 -6.90 -0.60 -12.36
C ALA A 200 -8.18 -1.44 -12.56
N ARG A 201 -9.37 -0.84 -12.52
CA ARG A 201 -10.65 -1.52 -12.85
C ARG A 201 -10.66 -2.14 -14.25
N GLY A 202 -9.82 -1.64 -15.17
CA GLY A 202 -9.62 -2.20 -16.50
C GLY A 202 -9.01 -3.62 -16.49
N VAL A 203 -8.14 -3.93 -15.53
CA VAL A 203 -7.53 -5.26 -15.35
C VAL A 203 -8.61 -6.34 -15.18
N ARG A 204 -9.70 -6.02 -14.48
CA ARG A 204 -10.85 -6.91 -14.31
C ARG A 204 -11.58 -7.25 -15.61
N ARG A 205 -11.69 -6.27 -16.53
CA ARG A 205 -12.40 -6.49 -17.81
C ARG A 205 -11.56 -7.33 -18.77
N ALA A 206 -10.25 -7.27 -18.62
CA ALA A 206 -9.32 -8.01 -19.45
C ALA A 206 -9.10 -9.45 -18.96
N PHE A 207 -9.25 -9.69 -17.64
CA PHE A 207 -8.97 -10.98 -16.98
C PHE A 207 -10.08 -11.30 -15.95
N PRO A 208 -11.24 -11.83 -16.41
CA PRO A 208 -12.38 -12.18 -15.56
C PRO A 208 -12.11 -13.33 -14.59
#